data_77ee4f3afa7568746d4a9121e49634e3
#
_entry.id   77ee4f3afa7568746d4a9121e49634e3
#
_cell.length_a   1.000
_cell.length_b   1.000
_cell.length_c   1.000
_cell.angle_alpha   90.00
_cell.angle_beta   90.00
_cell.angle_gamma   90.00
#
_symmetry.space_group_name_H-M   'P 1'
#
loop_
_entity.id
_entity.type
_entity.pdbx_description
1 polymer ?
#
loop_
_entity_poly.entity_id
_entity_poly.type
_entity_poly.pdbx_seq_one_letter_code
_entity_poly.pdbx_strand_id
1 'polypeptide(L)'
;MMVAARVVMAAMVVLAYAAGVSAAADETADKKLPIEQLIGMHDLTTAVSIGNYYLKQESLVAIRNLLTRLGKEEKLGPDWNLRNPLWQRAEDMLSKRVMAKVAEDFSTLEWLRPQWEDLDSREFSAAELDVLLTHFQSEVGRKQAKIVDHTVSTQVIMTLAFSGKLKDIAGVQEERSRMQHIWNKEDDDMRFSIEDATNADGQRFAYSALGKKYFVTAILKLTGIISHRIDELALALPKEVNARADQVRPLLQEFKSGRG
;
A
#
# COMPACT_ATOMS: atom_id res chain seq x y z
N MET A 1 12.36 -13.49 -26.29
CA MET A 1 13.37 -12.48 -25.92
C MET A 1 13.06 -11.71 -24.62
N MET A 2 11.96 -12.01 -23.88
CA MET A 2 11.59 -11.31 -22.62
C MET A 2 12.10 -11.94 -21.33
N VAL A 3 12.70 -13.12 -21.37
CA VAL A 3 13.18 -13.83 -20.16
C VAL A 3 14.61 -13.43 -19.77
N ALA A 4 15.44 -13.02 -20.73
CA ALA A 4 16.83 -12.66 -20.47
C ALA A 4 17.00 -11.31 -19.73
N ALA A 5 16.05 -10.37 -19.86
CA ALA A 5 16.12 -9.07 -19.19
C ALA A 5 15.86 -9.16 -17.67
N ARG A 6 15.13 -10.18 -17.21
CA ARG A 6 14.82 -10.36 -15.77
C ARG A 6 15.99 -10.92 -14.95
N VAL A 7 16.85 -11.70 -15.57
CA VAL A 7 18.00 -12.33 -14.89
C VAL A 7 19.15 -11.32 -14.70
N VAL A 8 19.30 -10.37 -15.61
CA VAL A 8 20.34 -9.33 -15.51
C VAL A 8 20.04 -8.30 -14.42
N MET A 9 18.76 -7.98 -14.15
CA MET A 9 18.42 -7.08 -13.03
C MET A 9 18.65 -7.71 -11.64
N ALA A 10 18.41 -9.00 -11.49
CA ALA A 10 18.63 -9.69 -10.22
C ALA A 10 20.14 -9.85 -9.90
N ALA A 11 21.01 -9.99 -10.88
CA ALA A 11 22.45 -10.17 -10.68
C ALA A 11 23.19 -8.87 -10.32
N MET A 12 22.68 -7.68 -10.70
CA MET A 12 23.29 -6.40 -10.33
C MET A 12 23.01 -5.96 -8.89
N VAL A 13 21.99 -6.50 -8.24
CA VAL A 13 21.64 -6.16 -6.84
C VAL A 13 22.58 -6.85 -5.83
N VAL A 14 23.22 -7.96 -6.19
CA VAL A 14 24.00 -8.78 -5.23
C VAL A 14 25.45 -8.27 -5.06
N LEU A 15 25.99 -7.48 -5.97
CA LEU A 15 27.41 -7.08 -5.97
C LEU A 15 27.74 -5.73 -5.30
N ALA A 16 26.74 -5.00 -4.76
CA ALA A 16 26.96 -3.70 -4.09
C ALA A 16 27.00 -3.77 -2.55
N TYR A 17 26.99 -4.95 -1.95
CA TYR A 17 26.82 -5.09 -0.48
C TYR A 17 28.11 -5.15 0.36
N ALA A 18 29.26 -4.92 -0.20
CA ALA A 18 30.52 -5.12 0.51
C ALA A 18 31.45 -3.91 0.47
N ALA A 19 31.06 -2.76 1.07
CA ALA A 19 32.04 -1.78 1.56
C ALA A 19 31.35 -0.70 2.42
N GLY A 20 31.64 -0.63 3.70
CA GLY A 20 31.57 0.61 4.46
C GLY A 20 30.65 0.65 5.69
N VAL A 21 31.03 -0.06 6.73
CA VAL A 21 30.55 0.25 8.10
C VAL A 21 31.66 1.06 8.79
N SER A 22 31.49 2.37 8.92
CA SER A 22 32.04 3.19 10.03
C SER A 22 31.68 4.66 9.88
N ALA A 23 31.21 5.27 10.95
CA ALA A 23 30.93 6.69 11.24
C ALA A 23 29.43 7.03 11.42
N ALA A 24 28.77 6.37 12.38
CA ALA A 24 27.29 6.35 12.41
C ALA A 24 26.60 7.28 13.42
N ALA A 25 27.27 8.06 14.25
CA ALA A 25 26.60 8.76 15.36
C ALA A 25 26.37 10.26 15.16
N ASP A 26 27.20 10.97 14.39
CA ASP A 26 27.06 12.41 14.14
C ASP A 26 26.30 12.72 12.85
N GLU A 27 26.22 11.75 11.96
CA GLU A 27 25.61 11.84 10.63
C GLU A 27 24.06 11.77 10.63
N THR A 28 23.46 11.26 11.70
CA THR A 28 21.98 11.07 11.76
C THR A 28 21.23 12.39 12.00
N ALA A 29 21.80 13.33 12.72
CA ALA A 29 21.17 14.62 12.98
C ALA A 29 21.13 15.48 11.70
N ASP A 30 22.17 15.43 10.88
CA ASP A 30 22.28 16.21 9.63
C ASP A 30 21.35 15.67 8.52
N LYS A 31 20.93 14.40 8.59
CA LYS A 31 20.07 13.77 7.60
C LYS A 31 18.58 14.02 7.80
N LYS A 32 18.14 14.31 9.03
CA LYS A 32 16.71 14.31 9.39
C LYS A 32 15.89 15.30 8.57
N LEU A 33 16.31 16.57 8.54
CA LEU A 33 15.56 17.60 7.82
C LEU A 33 15.52 17.38 6.31
N PRO A 34 16.62 17.03 5.62
CA PRO A 34 16.59 16.66 4.21
C PRO A 34 15.65 15.49 3.90
N ILE A 35 15.64 14.45 4.74
CA ILE A 35 14.75 13.29 4.57
C ILE A 35 13.29 13.69 4.71
N GLU A 36 12.93 14.45 5.76
CA GLU A 36 11.56 14.95 5.96
C GLU A 36 11.07 15.78 4.76
N GLN A 37 11.94 16.61 4.20
CA GLN A 37 11.63 17.42 3.02
C GLN A 37 11.46 16.56 1.77
N LEU A 38 12.32 15.56 1.58
CA LEU A 38 12.25 14.63 0.44
C LEU A 38 10.96 13.82 0.49
N ILE A 39 10.62 13.23 1.64
CA ILE A 39 9.35 12.52 1.87
C ILE A 39 8.15 13.42 1.61
N GLY A 40 8.21 14.68 2.03
CA GLY A 40 7.15 15.66 1.82
C GLY A 40 6.89 16.04 0.35
N MET A 41 7.74 15.61 -0.59
CA MET A 41 7.55 15.82 -2.03
C MET A 41 6.75 14.70 -2.69
N HIS A 42 6.45 13.63 -1.96
CA HIS A 42 5.76 12.44 -2.46
C HIS A 42 4.31 12.37 -1.97
N ASP A 43 3.45 11.81 -2.81
CA ASP A 43 2.05 11.50 -2.48
C ASP A 43 1.76 10.02 -2.79
N LEU A 44 1.75 9.20 -1.75
CA LEU A 44 1.44 7.77 -1.83
C LEU A 44 -0.01 7.44 -1.42
N THR A 45 -0.90 8.43 -1.40
CA THR A 45 -2.30 8.26 -1.02
C THR A 45 -2.99 7.20 -1.89
N THR A 46 -2.67 7.13 -3.18
CA THR A 46 -3.19 6.11 -4.09
C THR A 46 -2.77 4.71 -3.68
N ALA A 47 -1.50 4.48 -3.31
CA ALA A 47 -1.01 3.19 -2.85
C ALA A 47 -1.74 2.73 -1.55
N VAL A 48 -1.96 3.66 -0.62
CA VAL A 48 -2.73 3.41 0.62
C VAL A 48 -4.19 3.09 0.30
N SER A 49 -4.82 3.81 -0.62
CA SER A 49 -6.21 3.57 -1.03
C SER A 49 -6.41 2.17 -1.63
N ILE A 50 -5.46 1.72 -2.44
CA ILE A 50 -5.44 0.37 -3.01
C ILE A 50 -5.34 -0.69 -1.90
N GLY A 51 -4.43 -0.50 -0.95
CA GLY A 51 -4.29 -1.39 0.20
C GLY A 51 -5.56 -1.46 1.06
N ASN A 52 -6.19 -0.31 1.33
CA ASN A 52 -7.46 -0.23 2.04
C ASN A 52 -8.59 -0.97 1.31
N TYR A 53 -8.67 -0.84 -0.01
CA TYR A 53 -9.63 -1.59 -0.81
C TYR A 53 -9.44 -3.11 -0.63
N TYR A 54 -8.20 -3.58 -0.77
CA TYR A 54 -7.90 -5.00 -0.57
C TYR A 54 -8.24 -5.47 0.85
N LEU A 55 -7.86 -4.73 1.88
CA LEU A 55 -8.16 -5.06 3.28
C LEU A 55 -9.66 -5.10 3.56
N LYS A 56 -10.45 -4.24 2.90
CA LYS A 56 -11.90 -4.28 2.96
C LYS A 56 -12.46 -5.59 2.39
N GLN A 57 -11.97 -6.05 1.25
CA GLN A 57 -12.41 -7.33 0.66
C GLN A 57 -12.06 -8.52 1.58
N GLU A 58 -10.85 -8.56 2.08
CA GLU A 58 -10.42 -9.62 3.02
C GLU A 58 -11.22 -9.59 4.33
N SER A 59 -11.57 -8.40 4.83
CA SER A 59 -12.41 -8.27 6.02
C SER A 59 -13.80 -8.84 5.80
N LEU A 60 -14.42 -8.61 4.64
CA LEU A 60 -15.72 -9.19 4.30
C LEU A 60 -15.67 -10.72 4.23
N VAL A 61 -14.61 -11.29 3.67
CA VAL A 61 -14.41 -12.76 3.66
C VAL A 61 -14.32 -13.28 5.09
N ALA A 62 -13.52 -12.66 5.95
CA ALA A 62 -13.36 -13.07 7.35
C ALA A 62 -14.70 -12.96 8.13
N ILE A 63 -15.46 -11.88 7.93
CA ILE A 63 -16.77 -11.65 8.55
C ILE A 63 -17.76 -12.72 8.11
N ARG A 64 -17.87 -13.01 6.83
CA ARG A 64 -18.78 -14.04 6.29
C ARG A 64 -18.45 -15.42 6.82
N ASN A 65 -17.16 -15.73 6.96
CA ASN A 65 -16.72 -16.98 7.59
C ASN A 65 -17.13 -17.04 9.07
N LEU A 66 -16.98 -15.94 9.83
CA LEU A 66 -17.47 -15.86 11.20
C LEU A 66 -18.99 -16.07 11.28
N LEU A 67 -19.76 -15.33 10.49
CA LEU A 67 -21.24 -15.42 10.51
C LEU A 67 -21.72 -16.81 10.11
N THR A 68 -21.08 -17.45 9.13
CA THR A 68 -21.38 -18.84 8.73
C THR A 68 -21.09 -19.81 9.88
N ARG A 69 -19.95 -19.66 10.55
CA ARG A 69 -19.59 -20.50 11.69
C ARG A 69 -20.55 -20.34 12.84
N LEU A 70 -20.86 -19.09 13.26
CA LEU A 70 -21.83 -18.81 14.31
C LEU A 70 -23.22 -19.37 13.98
N GLY A 71 -23.68 -19.24 12.73
CA GLY A 71 -24.93 -19.82 12.28
C GLY A 71 -24.98 -21.36 12.42
N LYS A 72 -23.88 -22.05 12.15
CA LYS A 72 -23.76 -23.51 12.35
C LYS A 72 -23.75 -23.87 13.83
N GLU A 73 -22.99 -23.19 14.66
CA GLU A 73 -22.91 -23.39 16.11
C GLU A 73 -24.27 -23.22 16.76
N GLU A 74 -25.01 -22.20 16.33
CA GLU A 74 -26.35 -21.85 16.83
C GLU A 74 -27.50 -22.60 16.15
N LYS A 75 -27.22 -23.47 15.17
CA LYS A 75 -28.16 -24.30 14.41
C LYS A 75 -29.28 -23.49 13.74
N LEU A 76 -28.95 -22.35 13.14
CA LEU A 76 -29.91 -21.41 12.57
C LEU A 76 -30.53 -21.86 11.24
N GLY A 77 -30.03 -22.92 10.62
CA GLY A 77 -30.56 -23.43 9.36
C GLY A 77 -30.12 -22.61 8.12
N PRO A 78 -30.68 -22.98 6.94
CA PRO A 78 -30.23 -22.42 5.66
C PRO A 78 -30.64 -20.97 5.42
N ASP A 79 -31.64 -20.45 6.15
CA ASP A 79 -32.13 -19.08 6.01
C ASP A 79 -31.20 -18.04 6.64
N TRP A 80 -30.23 -18.48 7.48
CA TRP A 80 -29.15 -17.65 7.94
C TRP A 80 -28.05 -17.55 6.86
N ASN A 81 -28.23 -16.63 5.91
CA ASN A 81 -27.38 -16.46 4.74
C ASN A 81 -27.35 -15.00 4.28
N LEU A 82 -26.58 -14.69 3.25
CA LEU A 82 -26.35 -13.35 2.67
C LEU A 82 -27.64 -12.60 2.25
N ARG A 83 -28.78 -13.32 2.04
CA ARG A 83 -30.04 -12.70 1.65
C ARG A 83 -30.88 -12.31 2.87
N ASN A 84 -30.50 -12.78 4.06
CA ASN A 84 -31.24 -12.48 5.28
C ASN A 84 -30.90 -11.07 5.78
N PRO A 85 -31.88 -10.22 6.10
CA PRO A 85 -31.68 -8.86 6.58
C PRO A 85 -30.82 -8.77 7.86
N LEU A 86 -30.98 -9.72 8.78
CA LEU A 86 -30.19 -9.75 10.02
C LEU A 86 -28.75 -10.16 9.77
N TRP A 87 -28.49 -11.06 8.80
CA TRP A 87 -27.14 -11.34 8.34
C TRP A 87 -26.48 -10.10 7.76
N GLN A 88 -27.17 -9.39 6.86
CA GLN A 88 -26.64 -8.16 6.24
C GLN A 88 -26.34 -7.09 7.30
N ARG A 89 -27.23 -6.93 8.28
CA ARG A 89 -27.04 -6.02 9.41
C ARG A 89 -25.81 -6.40 10.25
N ALA A 90 -25.58 -7.70 10.48
CA ALA A 90 -24.40 -8.19 11.18
C ALA A 90 -23.12 -7.95 10.37
N GLU A 91 -23.15 -8.23 9.06
CA GLU A 91 -22.05 -7.97 8.13
C GLU A 91 -21.66 -6.48 8.12
N ASP A 92 -22.64 -5.59 7.96
CA ASP A 92 -22.42 -4.14 7.94
C ASP A 92 -21.86 -3.62 9.27
N MET A 93 -22.40 -4.08 10.39
CA MET A 93 -21.95 -3.68 11.72
C MET A 93 -20.50 -4.08 11.96
N LEU A 94 -20.15 -5.33 11.64
CA LEU A 94 -18.79 -5.83 11.80
C LEU A 94 -17.83 -5.14 10.83
N SER A 95 -18.24 -4.97 9.57
CA SER A 95 -17.43 -4.31 8.54
C SER A 95 -17.06 -2.88 8.95
N LYS A 96 -18.02 -2.09 9.40
CA LYS A 96 -17.76 -0.72 9.88
C LYS A 96 -16.72 -0.70 11.00
N ARG A 97 -16.81 -1.62 11.98
CA ARG A 97 -15.91 -1.64 13.13
C ARG A 97 -14.52 -2.16 12.79
N VAL A 98 -14.43 -3.19 11.95
CA VAL A 98 -13.14 -3.73 11.48
C VAL A 98 -12.43 -2.70 10.60
N MET A 99 -13.16 -2.06 9.68
CA MET A 99 -12.57 -1.05 8.80
C MET A 99 -12.20 0.24 9.55
N ALA A 100 -12.90 0.59 10.63
CA ALA A 100 -12.44 1.69 11.48
C ALA A 100 -11.07 1.39 12.09
N LYS A 101 -10.85 0.14 12.56
CA LYS A 101 -9.54 -0.28 13.08
C LYS A 101 -8.47 -0.31 11.98
N VAL A 102 -8.79 -0.83 10.79
CA VAL A 102 -7.87 -0.77 9.63
C VAL A 102 -7.52 0.67 9.29
N ALA A 103 -8.49 1.58 9.34
CA ALA A 103 -8.25 3.00 9.05
C ALA A 103 -7.29 3.65 10.06
N GLU A 104 -7.39 3.34 11.35
CA GLU A 104 -6.43 3.79 12.36
C GLU A 104 -5.00 3.31 12.06
N ASP A 105 -4.86 2.08 11.58
CA ASP A 105 -3.57 1.41 11.40
C ASP A 105 -2.94 1.65 10.01
N PHE A 106 -3.71 2.08 9.01
CA PHE A 106 -3.25 2.11 7.60
C PHE A 106 -3.73 3.29 6.75
N SER A 107 -4.84 3.97 7.06
CA SER A 107 -5.41 4.99 6.15
C SER A 107 -4.63 6.29 6.06
N THR A 108 -3.69 6.54 6.97
CA THR A 108 -2.76 7.66 6.91
C THR A 108 -1.37 7.18 6.54
N LEU A 109 -0.51 8.07 6.05
CA LEU A 109 0.89 7.74 5.77
C LEU A 109 1.78 7.83 7.04
N GLU A 110 1.20 8.11 8.21
CA GLU A 110 1.95 8.27 9.46
C GLU A 110 2.72 7.01 9.87
N TRP A 111 2.12 5.82 9.64
CA TRP A 111 2.80 4.54 9.92
C TRP A 111 3.99 4.30 8.99
N LEU A 112 3.96 4.82 7.77
CA LEU A 112 5.00 4.64 6.76
C LEU A 112 6.19 5.60 7.00
N ARG A 113 5.91 6.80 7.47
CA ARG A 113 6.93 7.85 7.65
C ARG A 113 8.17 7.38 8.43
N PRO A 114 8.08 6.78 9.62
CA PRO A 114 9.27 6.34 10.36
C PRO A 114 10.08 5.27 9.61
N GLN A 115 9.40 4.39 8.88
CA GLN A 115 10.05 3.34 8.11
C GLN A 115 10.75 3.90 6.86
N TRP A 116 10.16 4.93 6.26
CA TRP A 116 10.74 5.63 5.12
C TRP A 116 11.95 6.46 5.58
N GLU A 117 11.84 7.18 6.68
CA GLU A 117 12.95 7.92 7.30
C GLU A 117 14.14 6.99 7.62
N ASP A 118 13.88 5.84 8.24
CA ASP A 118 14.89 4.83 8.52
C ASP A 118 15.52 4.25 7.23
N LEU A 119 14.69 4.00 6.21
CA LEU A 119 15.16 3.54 4.91
C LEU A 119 16.10 4.54 4.26
N ASP A 120 15.70 5.79 4.14
CA ASP A 120 16.50 6.84 3.48
C ASP A 120 17.76 7.17 4.28
N SER A 121 17.67 7.17 5.62
CA SER A 121 18.84 7.37 6.48
C SER A 121 19.91 6.29 6.30
N ARG A 122 19.51 5.05 6.07
CA ARG A 122 20.44 3.94 5.80
C ARG A 122 20.97 3.92 4.37
N GLU A 123 20.14 4.32 3.43
CA GLU A 123 20.50 4.23 2.01
C GLU A 123 21.34 5.41 1.53
N PHE A 124 21.14 6.61 2.07
CA PHE A 124 21.76 7.82 1.56
C PHE A 124 22.66 8.50 2.59
N SER A 125 23.81 9.01 2.13
CA SER A 125 24.63 9.95 2.90
C SER A 125 23.99 11.34 2.93
N ALA A 126 24.40 12.21 3.85
CA ALA A 126 23.92 13.59 3.91
C ALA A 126 24.16 14.33 2.59
N ALA A 127 25.35 14.18 2.00
CA ALA A 127 25.68 14.79 0.71
C ALA A 127 24.79 14.27 -0.45
N GLU A 128 24.43 12.98 -0.45
CA GLU A 128 23.49 12.42 -1.44
C GLU A 128 22.09 12.98 -1.24
N LEU A 129 21.63 13.13 0.01
CA LEU A 129 20.33 13.72 0.34
C LEU A 129 20.22 15.18 -0.12
N ASP A 130 21.26 15.99 0.05
CA ASP A 130 21.30 17.37 -0.44
C ASP A 130 21.18 17.43 -1.96
N VAL A 131 21.84 16.53 -2.68
CA VAL A 131 21.74 16.43 -4.14
C VAL A 131 20.35 15.99 -4.57
N LEU A 132 19.77 14.98 -3.89
CA LEU A 132 18.40 14.52 -4.14
C LEU A 132 17.40 15.64 -3.89
N LEU A 133 17.49 16.32 -2.76
CA LEU A 133 16.61 17.42 -2.40
C LEU A 133 16.67 18.55 -3.44
N THR A 134 17.88 18.96 -3.81
CA THR A 134 18.09 19.99 -4.86
C THR A 134 17.43 19.57 -6.18
N HIS A 135 17.59 18.30 -6.56
CA HIS A 135 16.98 17.78 -7.79
C HIS A 135 15.45 17.79 -7.70
N PHE A 136 14.88 17.21 -6.64
CA PHE A 136 13.42 17.09 -6.51
C PHE A 136 12.70 18.41 -6.23
N GLN A 137 13.43 19.46 -5.77
CA GLN A 137 12.90 20.83 -5.72
C GLN A 137 12.79 21.48 -7.10
N SER A 138 13.51 20.98 -8.10
CA SER A 138 13.40 21.47 -9.48
C SER A 138 12.06 21.08 -10.12
N GLU A 139 11.69 21.73 -11.22
CA GLU A 139 10.49 21.41 -11.97
C GLU A 139 10.52 19.96 -12.51
N VAL A 140 11.64 19.57 -13.10
CA VAL A 140 11.86 18.21 -13.62
C VAL A 140 11.80 17.17 -12.48
N GLY A 141 12.44 17.46 -11.35
CA GLY A 141 12.44 16.56 -10.21
C GLY A 141 11.04 16.34 -9.63
N ARG A 142 10.23 17.40 -9.50
CA ARG A 142 8.83 17.27 -9.06
C ARG A 142 7.99 16.38 -9.97
N LYS A 143 8.22 16.46 -11.29
CA LYS A 143 7.57 15.57 -12.26
C LYS A 143 8.05 14.12 -12.10
N GLN A 144 9.34 13.92 -11.83
CA GLN A 144 9.88 12.59 -11.54
C GLN A 144 9.37 12.01 -10.22
N ALA A 145 9.16 12.81 -9.18
CA ALA A 145 8.52 12.37 -7.93
C ALA A 145 7.13 11.80 -8.19
N LYS A 146 6.29 12.47 -8.98
CA LYS A 146 4.96 11.96 -9.37
C LYS A 146 5.04 10.63 -10.12
N ILE A 147 6.04 10.46 -11.00
CA ILE A 147 6.25 9.17 -11.70
C ILE A 147 6.62 8.08 -10.70
N VAL A 148 7.45 8.39 -9.70
CA VAL A 148 7.78 7.44 -8.62
C VAL A 148 6.51 7.02 -7.86
N ASP A 149 5.68 7.97 -7.44
CA ASP A 149 4.47 7.73 -6.66
C ASP A 149 3.48 6.85 -7.44
N HIS A 150 3.27 7.16 -8.71
CA HIS A 150 2.44 6.33 -9.59
C HIS A 150 3.03 4.92 -9.78
N THR A 151 4.35 4.82 -9.94
CA THR A 151 5.03 3.53 -10.11
C THR A 151 4.91 2.68 -8.85
N VAL A 152 5.09 3.27 -7.66
CA VAL A 152 4.88 2.59 -6.37
C VAL A 152 3.44 2.07 -6.28
N SER A 153 2.44 2.91 -6.57
CA SER A 153 1.03 2.53 -6.56
C SER A 153 0.74 1.38 -7.51
N THR A 154 1.27 1.43 -8.74
CA THR A 154 1.15 0.36 -9.73
C THR A 154 1.80 -0.93 -9.26
N GLN A 155 2.98 -0.87 -8.64
CA GLN A 155 3.67 -2.04 -8.11
C GLN A 155 2.91 -2.68 -6.94
N VAL A 156 2.27 -1.89 -6.07
CA VAL A 156 1.39 -2.42 -5.01
C VAL A 156 0.22 -3.19 -5.62
N ILE A 157 -0.47 -2.63 -6.64
CA ILE A 157 -1.54 -3.35 -7.36
C ILE A 157 -1.03 -4.66 -7.94
N MET A 158 0.09 -4.62 -8.65
CA MET A 158 0.66 -5.80 -9.29
C MET A 158 1.03 -6.87 -8.27
N THR A 159 1.61 -6.47 -7.13
CA THR A 159 1.96 -7.40 -6.05
C THR A 159 0.71 -8.09 -5.50
N LEU A 160 -0.36 -7.35 -5.23
CA LEU A 160 -1.63 -7.90 -4.75
C LEU A 160 -2.31 -8.79 -5.80
N ALA A 161 -2.27 -8.42 -7.07
CA ALA A 161 -2.86 -9.18 -8.17
C ALA A 161 -2.11 -10.49 -8.43
N PHE A 162 -0.79 -10.45 -8.53
CA PHE A 162 0.02 -11.65 -8.80
C PHE A 162 0.10 -12.64 -7.63
N SER A 163 -0.08 -12.17 -6.40
CA SER A 163 -0.19 -13.06 -5.25
C SER A 163 -1.54 -13.80 -5.18
N GLY A 164 -2.44 -13.60 -6.15
CA GLY A 164 -3.78 -14.19 -6.19
C GLY A 164 -4.71 -13.65 -5.10
N LYS A 165 -4.34 -12.56 -4.46
CA LYS A 165 -5.10 -11.94 -3.37
C LYS A 165 -6.26 -11.11 -3.89
N LEU A 166 -6.15 -10.51 -5.07
CA LEU A 166 -7.25 -9.85 -5.75
C LEU A 166 -8.06 -10.88 -6.56
N LYS A 167 -9.00 -11.55 -5.92
CA LYS A 167 -9.85 -12.57 -6.56
C LYS A 167 -11.07 -12.00 -7.26
N ASP A 168 -11.51 -10.84 -6.86
CA ASP A 168 -12.67 -10.16 -7.43
C ASP A 168 -12.24 -9.07 -8.42
N ILE A 169 -11.96 -9.51 -9.65
CA ILE A 169 -11.59 -8.60 -10.75
C ILE A 169 -12.75 -7.63 -11.08
N ALA A 170 -14.00 -8.04 -10.88
CA ALA A 170 -15.16 -7.18 -11.14
C ALA A 170 -15.26 -6.04 -10.12
N GLY A 171 -15.06 -6.33 -8.83
CA GLY A 171 -15.02 -5.32 -7.78
C GLY A 171 -13.82 -4.38 -7.91
N VAL A 172 -12.66 -4.90 -8.35
CA VAL A 172 -11.49 -4.08 -8.70
C VAL A 172 -11.81 -3.14 -9.86
N GLN A 173 -12.56 -3.62 -10.87
CA GLN A 173 -12.98 -2.77 -12.00
C GLN A 173 -14.00 -1.71 -11.57
N GLU A 174 -14.92 -2.02 -10.66
CA GLU A 174 -15.89 -1.04 -10.14
C GLU A 174 -15.19 0.02 -9.29
N GLU A 175 -14.27 -0.36 -8.41
CA GLU A 175 -13.48 0.59 -7.64
C GLU A 175 -12.50 1.37 -8.52
N ARG A 176 -11.89 0.71 -9.50
CA ARG A 176 -11.12 1.38 -10.54
C ARG A 176 -11.98 2.40 -11.30
N SER A 177 -13.23 2.12 -11.57
CA SER A 177 -14.15 3.07 -12.21
C SER A 177 -14.52 4.24 -11.28
N ARG A 178 -14.66 4.01 -9.98
CA ARG A 178 -14.82 5.08 -8.99
C ARG A 178 -13.56 5.92 -8.85
N MET A 179 -12.41 5.25 -8.88
CA MET A 179 -11.10 5.90 -8.85
C MET A 179 -10.69 6.43 -10.23
N GLN A 180 -11.39 6.05 -11.30
CA GLN A 180 -11.03 6.39 -12.68
C GLN A 180 -10.98 7.90 -12.91
N HIS A 181 -11.76 8.66 -12.17
CA HIS A 181 -11.70 10.12 -12.25
C HIS A 181 -10.40 10.67 -11.63
N ILE A 182 -9.93 10.05 -10.58
CA ILE A 182 -8.62 10.34 -9.96
C ILE A 182 -7.51 9.84 -10.89
N TRP A 183 -7.63 8.62 -11.39
CA TRP A 183 -6.65 8.00 -12.29
C TRP A 183 -6.56 8.72 -13.65
N ASN A 184 -7.66 9.13 -14.26
CA ASN A 184 -7.62 9.86 -15.54
C ASN A 184 -6.91 11.20 -15.37
N LYS A 185 -7.13 11.89 -14.25
CA LYS A 185 -6.40 13.13 -13.96
C LYS A 185 -4.92 12.84 -13.70
N GLU A 186 -4.61 11.78 -12.95
CA GLU A 186 -3.24 11.35 -12.71
C GLU A 186 -2.56 10.85 -14.00
N ASP A 187 -3.27 10.11 -14.86
CA ASP A 187 -2.75 9.63 -16.16
C ASP A 187 -2.47 10.79 -17.13
N ASP A 188 -3.33 11.81 -17.17
CA ASP A 188 -3.11 13.01 -17.98
C ASP A 188 -1.95 13.83 -17.41
N ASP A 189 -1.92 14.07 -16.11
CA ASP A 189 -0.80 14.74 -15.42
C ASP A 189 0.51 13.95 -15.60
N MET A 190 0.43 12.60 -15.68
CA MET A 190 1.58 11.73 -15.90
C MET A 190 2.09 11.77 -17.34
N ARG A 191 1.23 11.82 -18.34
CA ARG A 191 1.67 11.97 -19.75
C ARG A 191 2.51 13.21 -19.95
N PHE A 192 2.04 14.35 -19.44
CA PHE A 192 2.81 15.59 -19.46
C PHE A 192 4.11 15.48 -18.61
N SER A 193 4.05 14.79 -17.47
CA SER A 193 5.22 14.61 -16.61
C SER A 193 6.29 13.71 -17.24
N ILE A 194 5.91 12.68 -18.00
CA ILE A 194 6.87 11.79 -18.67
C ILE A 194 7.64 12.54 -19.75
N GLU A 195 6.95 13.31 -20.62
CA GLU A 195 7.60 14.07 -21.70
C GLU A 195 8.62 15.06 -21.13
N ASP A 196 8.25 15.79 -20.09
CA ASP A 196 9.11 16.78 -19.47
C ASP A 196 10.21 16.15 -18.56
N ALA A 197 9.88 15.06 -17.85
CA ALA A 197 10.83 14.35 -17.01
C ALA A 197 11.87 13.55 -17.80
N THR A 198 11.62 13.29 -19.08
CA THR A 198 12.54 12.64 -20.03
C THR A 198 13.35 13.64 -20.84
N ASN A 199 13.28 14.94 -20.55
CA ASN A 199 14.19 15.91 -21.13
C ASN A 199 15.67 15.59 -20.74
N ALA A 200 16.62 16.29 -21.36
CA ALA A 200 18.05 16.00 -21.18
C ALA A 200 18.50 16.03 -19.71
N ASP A 201 17.93 16.91 -18.89
CA ASP A 201 18.29 17.03 -17.46
C ASP A 201 17.69 15.91 -16.61
N GLY A 202 16.42 15.56 -16.86
CA GLY A 202 15.75 14.42 -16.23
C GLY A 202 16.44 13.10 -16.55
N GLN A 203 16.82 12.88 -17.81
CA GLN A 203 17.58 11.69 -18.21
C GLN A 203 18.95 11.65 -17.54
N ARG A 204 19.66 12.78 -17.48
CA ARG A 204 20.96 12.85 -16.84
C ARG A 204 20.90 12.42 -15.38
N PHE A 205 19.90 12.90 -14.62
CA PHE A 205 19.70 12.45 -13.24
C PHE A 205 19.31 10.98 -13.18
N ALA A 206 18.30 10.55 -13.94
CA ALA A 206 17.78 9.17 -13.88
C ALA A 206 18.87 8.11 -14.21
N TYR A 207 19.79 8.44 -15.11
CA TYR A 207 20.90 7.53 -15.46
C TYR A 207 22.13 7.68 -14.57
N SER A 208 22.20 8.69 -13.70
CA SER A 208 23.29 8.82 -12.72
C SER A 208 23.26 7.66 -11.71
N ALA A 209 24.39 7.42 -11.04
CA ALA A 209 24.48 6.41 -9.99
C ALA A 209 23.50 6.71 -8.85
N LEU A 210 23.40 7.99 -8.44
CA LEU A 210 22.49 8.42 -7.38
C LEU A 210 21.02 8.31 -7.80
N GLY A 211 20.67 8.73 -9.02
CA GLY A 211 19.30 8.60 -9.52
C GLY A 211 18.84 7.15 -9.58
N LYS A 212 19.68 6.24 -10.10
CA LYS A 212 19.38 4.79 -10.10
C LYS A 212 19.21 4.25 -8.69
N LYS A 213 20.08 4.60 -7.75
CA LYS A 213 19.99 4.22 -6.34
C LYS A 213 18.67 4.70 -5.73
N TYR A 214 18.33 5.98 -5.98
CA TYR A 214 17.07 6.56 -5.48
C TYR A 214 15.85 5.84 -6.03
N PHE A 215 15.74 5.65 -7.35
CA PHE A 215 14.57 4.98 -7.94
C PHE A 215 14.42 3.53 -7.48
N VAL A 216 15.53 2.81 -7.31
CA VAL A 216 15.48 1.45 -6.73
C VAL A 216 14.97 1.50 -5.29
N THR A 217 15.45 2.44 -4.47
CA THR A 217 15.04 2.58 -3.08
C THR A 217 13.58 2.99 -2.98
N ALA A 218 13.18 4.06 -3.64
CA ALA A 218 11.83 4.59 -3.58
C ALA A 218 10.78 3.65 -4.23
N ILE A 219 11.10 3.00 -5.35
CA ILE A 219 10.12 2.15 -6.03
C ILE A 219 10.08 0.74 -5.43
N LEU A 220 11.24 0.05 -5.31
CA LEU A 220 11.21 -1.36 -4.94
C LEU A 220 11.13 -1.57 -3.43
N LYS A 221 11.95 -0.85 -2.63
CA LYS A 221 11.99 -1.05 -1.19
C LYS A 221 10.75 -0.49 -0.51
N LEU A 222 10.28 0.69 -0.93
CA LEU A 222 9.08 1.30 -0.38
C LEU A 222 7.81 0.49 -0.74
N THR A 223 7.70 0.01 -1.99
CA THR A 223 6.64 -0.93 -2.38
C THR A 223 6.67 -2.18 -1.49
N GLY A 224 7.86 -2.71 -1.20
CA GLY A 224 8.03 -3.85 -0.30
C GLY A 224 7.51 -3.58 1.11
N ILE A 225 7.81 -2.41 1.68
CA ILE A 225 7.32 -1.99 3.00
C ILE A 225 5.79 -1.89 3.00
N ILE A 226 5.20 -1.23 2.01
CA ILE A 226 3.74 -1.07 1.89
C ILE A 226 3.06 -2.42 1.73
N SER A 227 3.54 -3.28 0.83
CA SER A 227 2.97 -4.60 0.59
C SER A 227 3.07 -5.49 1.82
N HIS A 228 4.19 -5.45 2.55
CA HIS A 228 4.36 -6.20 3.79
C HIS A 228 3.36 -5.76 4.86
N ARG A 229 3.16 -4.46 5.02
CA ARG A 229 2.16 -3.93 5.97
C ARG A 229 0.73 -4.37 5.63
N ILE A 230 0.38 -4.33 4.37
CA ILE A 230 -0.93 -4.84 3.89
C ILE A 230 -1.08 -6.32 4.26
N ASP A 231 -0.05 -7.14 4.07
CA ASP A 231 -0.06 -8.55 4.40
C ASP A 231 -0.20 -8.81 5.90
N GLU A 232 0.52 -8.08 6.73
CA GLU A 232 0.40 -8.17 8.19
C GLU A 232 -1.03 -7.90 8.65
N LEU A 233 -1.64 -6.81 8.14
CA LEU A 233 -3.00 -6.43 8.49
C LEU A 233 -4.00 -7.48 7.98
N ALA A 234 -3.86 -7.96 6.75
CA ALA A 234 -4.73 -9.00 6.19
C ALA A 234 -4.68 -10.30 7.02
N LEU A 235 -3.50 -10.70 7.47
CA LEU A 235 -3.33 -11.87 8.34
C LEU A 235 -3.95 -11.67 9.73
N ALA A 236 -4.01 -10.44 10.23
CA ALA A 236 -4.63 -10.11 11.51
C ALA A 236 -6.17 -10.06 11.46
N LEU A 237 -6.77 -9.81 10.29
CA LEU A 237 -8.22 -9.61 10.13
C LEU A 237 -9.08 -10.74 10.71
N PRO A 238 -8.80 -12.05 10.52
CA PRO A 238 -9.59 -13.10 11.11
C PRO A 238 -9.63 -13.04 12.64
N LYS A 239 -8.52 -12.69 13.29
CA LYS A 239 -8.45 -12.51 14.74
C LYS A 239 -9.27 -11.30 15.19
N GLU A 240 -9.15 -10.19 14.49
CA GLU A 240 -9.89 -8.96 14.76
C GLU A 240 -11.41 -9.16 14.60
N VAL A 241 -11.83 -9.90 13.58
CA VAL A 241 -13.23 -10.24 13.33
C VAL A 241 -13.75 -11.18 14.43
N ASN A 242 -13.00 -12.23 14.77
CA ASN A 242 -13.39 -13.19 15.82
C ASN A 242 -13.51 -12.54 17.21
N ALA A 243 -12.66 -11.57 17.54
CA ALA A 243 -12.75 -10.82 18.80
C ALA A 243 -14.10 -10.05 18.96
N ARG A 244 -14.83 -9.86 17.86
CA ARG A 244 -16.13 -9.17 17.83
C ARG A 244 -17.33 -10.11 17.73
N ALA A 245 -17.14 -11.42 17.84
CA ALA A 245 -18.19 -12.43 17.69
C ALA A 245 -19.38 -12.18 18.63
N ASP A 246 -19.11 -11.76 19.87
CA ASP A 246 -20.18 -11.50 20.87
C ASP A 246 -21.13 -10.36 20.45
N GLN A 247 -20.69 -9.45 19.61
CA GLN A 247 -21.51 -8.34 19.13
C GLN A 247 -22.61 -8.78 18.17
N VAL A 248 -22.47 -9.98 17.59
CA VAL A 248 -23.47 -10.58 16.70
C VAL A 248 -24.55 -11.36 17.46
N ARG A 249 -24.28 -11.81 18.69
CA ARG A 249 -25.20 -12.65 19.49
C ARG A 249 -26.64 -12.11 19.57
N PRO A 250 -26.88 -10.81 19.78
CA PRO A 250 -28.25 -10.29 19.78
C PRO A 250 -28.99 -10.53 18.47
N LEU A 251 -28.33 -10.39 17.33
CA LEU A 251 -28.93 -10.63 16.01
C LEU A 251 -29.21 -12.12 15.75
N LEU A 252 -28.35 -13.02 16.27
CA LEU A 252 -28.60 -14.46 16.20
C LEU A 252 -29.83 -14.85 17.03
N GLN A 253 -30.01 -14.25 18.19
CA GLN A 253 -31.18 -14.48 19.03
C GLN A 253 -32.46 -13.89 18.42
N GLU A 254 -32.38 -12.70 17.83
CA GLU A 254 -33.47 -12.08 17.08
C GLU A 254 -33.95 -13.01 15.95
N PHE A 255 -32.98 -13.56 15.18
CA PHE A 255 -33.29 -14.54 14.13
C PHE A 255 -33.99 -15.79 14.68
N LYS A 256 -33.49 -16.39 15.77
CA LYS A 256 -34.10 -17.56 16.42
C LYS A 256 -35.51 -17.31 16.89
N SER A 257 -35.84 -16.11 17.35
CA SER A 257 -37.14 -15.72 17.83
C SER A 257 -38.16 -15.44 16.73
N GLY A 258 -37.77 -15.55 15.46
CA GLY A 258 -38.62 -15.28 14.31
C GLY A 258 -39.02 -13.81 14.14
N ARG A 259 -38.23 -12.88 14.70
CA ARG A 259 -38.46 -11.44 14.62
C ARG A 259 -37.65 -10.77 13.49
N GLY A 260 -36.98 -11.56 12.65
CA GLY A 260 -36.15 -11.10 11.55
C GLY A 260 -36.71 -11.39 10.18
#